data_4487cbfaca85808e7c9c7acf0ef49fe2
#
_entry.id   4487cbfaca85808e7c9c7acf0ef49fe2
#
_cell.length_a   1.000
_cell.length_b   1.000
_cell.length_c   1.000
_cell.angle_alpha   90.00
_cell.angle_beta   90.00
_cell.angle_gamma   90.00
#
_symmetry.space_group_name_H-M   'P 1'
#
loop_
_entity.id
_entity.type
_entity.pdbx_description
1 polymer ?
#
loop_
_entity_poly.entity_id
_entity_poly.type
_entity_poly.pdbx_seq_one_letter_code
_entity_poly.pdbx_strand_id
1 'polypeptide(L)'
;MAKRVGSLIQNAEIIFLCFTIFLLMALCAPVWSETEAPIKLPKVEGSKSFDLEISQINSQAIKKYQQGFYKESAENFKKAVYLARQLRDPSRGIIYYNLSLSLHKLGLHEESAKQFQLARKFARGNPKILNSELLKMFRGSPGTHPELHQ
;
A
#
# COMPACT_ATOMS: atom_id res chain seq x y z
N MET A 1 -20.06 60.11 -11.97
CA MET A 1 -20.58 58.85 -11.35
C MET A 1 -20.35 57.57 -12.16
N ALA A 2 -20.07 57.61 -13.43
CA ALA A 2 -19.91 56.44 -14.31
C ALA A 2 -18.61 55.58 -14.09
N LYS A 3 -17.52 56.16 -13.60
CA LYS A 3 -16.24 55.44 -13.41
C LYS A 3 -16.23 54.40 -12.26
N ARG A 4 -17.11 54.51 -11.26
CA ARG A 4 -17.19 53.55 -10.13
C ARG A 4 -17.94 52.27 -10.45
N VAL A 5 -18.83 52.28 -11.40
CA VAL A 5 -19.63 51.09 -11.77
C VAL A 5 -18.79 50.09 -12.59
N GLY A 6 -17.90 50.60 -13.44
CA GLY A 6 -17.03 49.70 -14.26
C GLY A 6 -16.06 48.85 -13.46
N SER A 7 -15.53 49.39 -12.34
CA SER A 7 -14.58 48.63 -11.51
C SER A 7 -15.24 47.50 -10.69
N LEU A 8 -16.51 47.69 -10.31
CA LEU A 8 -17.28 46.68 -9.59
C LEU A 8 -17.67 45.50 -10.47
N ILE A 9 -18.00 45.75 -11.75
CA ILE A 9 -18.32 44.68 -12.70
C ILE A 9 -17.05 43.85 -13.03
N GLN A 10 -15.93 44.53 -13.24
CA GLN A 10 -14.67 43.86 -13.55
C GLN A 10 -14.18 42.95 -12.40
N ASN A 11 -14.38 43.38 -11.14
CA ASN A 11 -14.03 42.54 -10.00
C ASN A 11 -14.98 41.34 -9.82
N ALA A 12 -16.24 41.46 -10.19
CA ALA A 12 -17.23 40.37 -10.12
C ALA A 12 -16.90 39.27 -11.15
N GLU A 13 -16.44 39.63 -12.35
CA GLU A 13 -16.02 38.65 -13.37
C GLU A 13 -14.79 37.90 -12.95
N ILE A 14 -13.80 38.55 -12.34
CA ILE A 14 -12.59 37.92 -11.85
C ILE A 14 -12.92 36.93 -10.71
N ILE A 15 -13.79 37.33 -9.78
CA ILE A 15 -14.23 36.47 -8.69
C ILE A 15 -14.97 35.22 -9.22
N PHE A 16 -15.84 35.43 -10.22
CA PHE A 16 -16.56 34.32 -10.85
C PHE A 16 -15.63 33.35 -11.60
N LEU A 17 -14.65 33.89 -12.30
CA LEU A 17 -13.62 33.09 -13.00
C LEU A 17 -12.76 32.26 -12.01
N CYS A 18 -12.33 32.88 -10.90
CA CYS A 18 -11.58 32.18 -9.87
C CYS A 18 -12.41 31.07 -9.21
N PHE A 19 -13.70 31.33 -8.99
CA PHE A 19 -14.60 30.33 -8.39
C PHE A 19 -14.87 29.15 -9.33
N THR A 20 -15.02 29.41 -10.64
CA THR A 20 -15.17 28.33 -11.64
C THR A 20 -13.91 27.50 -11.79
N ILE A 21 -12.71 28.11 -11.77
CA ILE A 21 -11.43 27.39 -11.80
C ILE A 21 -11.27 26.53 -10.53
N PHE A 22 -11.62 27.07 -9.36
CA PHE A 22 -11.58 26.33 -8.10
C PHE A 22 -12.55 25.14 -8.09
N LEU A 23 -13.76 25.34 -8.63
CA LEU A 23 -14.76 24.28 -8.77
C LEU A 23 -14.30 23.18 -9.76
N LEU A 24 -13.67 23.57 -10.87
CA LEU A 24 -13.09 22.60 -11.81
C LEU A 24 -11.92 21.81 -11.20
N MET A 25 -11.05 22.46 -10.40
CA MET A 25 -10.01 21.77 -9.66
C MET A 25 -10.55 20.82 -8.60
N ALA A 26 -11.68 21.15 -7.95
CA ALA A 26 -12.35 20.26 -7.00
C ALA A 26 -12.97 19.02 -7.66
N LEU A 27 -13.42 19.14 -8.93
CA LEU A 27 -13.96 18.02 -9.71
C LEU A 27 -12.87 17.13 -10.31
N CYS A 28 -11.63 17.63 -10.43
CA CYS A 28 -10.44 16.87 -10.79
C CYS A 28 -9.71 16.29 -9.58
N ALA A 29 -10.38 16.15 -8.42
CA ALA A 29 -9.82 15.37 -7.33
C ALA A 29 -9.46 13.99 -7.89
N PRO A 30 -8.17 13.56 -7.80
CA PRO A 30 -7.81 12.25 -8.27
C PRO A 30 -8.72 11.26 -7.55
N VAL A 31 -9.40 10.39 -8.31
CA VAL A 31 -10.05 9.21 -7.76
C VAL A 31 -8.95 8.51 -6.97
N TRP A 32 -8.95 8.69 -5.66
CA TRP A 32 -8.05 7.99 -4.78
C TRP A 32 -8.44 6.53 -4.93
N SER A 33 -7.78 5.86 -5.87
CA SER A 33 -7.74 4.41 -5.91
C SER A 33 -7.44 3.97 -4.49
N GLU A 34 -8.34 3.22 -3.89
CA GLU A 34 -8.23 2.73 -2.53
C GLU A 34 -6.85 2.12 -2.39
N THR A 35 -5.94 2.89 -1.78
CA THR A 35 -4.53 2.50 -1.71
C THR A 35 -4.48 1.25 -0.87
N GLU A 36 -4.03 0.15 -1.48
CA GLU A 36 -3.93 -1.13 -0.80
C GLU A 36 -3.20 -0.95 0.54
N ALA A 37 -3.80 -1.50 1.59
CA ALA A 37 -3.32 -1.37 2.95
C ALA A 37 -2.80 -2.71 3.48
N PRO A 38 -1.79 -2.69 4.38
CA PRO A 38 -1.30 -3.89 5.04
C PRO A 38 -2.39 -4.64 5.80
N ILE A 39 -2.34 -5.96 5.74
CA ILE A 39 -3.32 -6.87 6.33
C ILE A 39 -2.86 -7.25 7.75
N LYS A 40 -3.76 -7.12 8.73
CA LYS A 40 -3.53 -7.63 10.09
C LYS A 40 -3.56 -9.17 10.07
N LEU A 41 -2.69 -9.77 10.87
CA LEU A 41 -2.73 -11.21 11.07
C LEU A 41 -3.98 -11.60 11.87
N PRO A 42 -4.62 -12.74 11.55
CA PRO A 42 -5.73 -13.25 12.34
C PRO A 42 -5.26 -13.56 13.77
N LYS A 43 -6.09 -13.24 14.75
CA LYS A 43 -5.86 -13.71 16.13
C LYS A 43 -6.20 -15.19 16.17
N VAL A 44 -5.24 -16.02 16.57
CA VAL A 44 -5.45 -17.45 16.80
C VAL A 44 -5.53 -17.66 18.31
N GLU A 45 -6.68 -18.10 18.78
CA GLU A 45 -6.84 -18.49 20.20
C GLU A 45 -5.98 -19.74 20.45
N GLY A 46 -5.22 -19.75 21.55
CA GLY A 46 -4.28 -20.83 21.86
C GLY A 46 -2.95 -20.77 21.11
N SER A 47 -2.61 -19.63 20.53
CA SER A 47 -1.34 -19.42 19.82
C SER A 47 -0.12 -19.72 20.69
N LYS A 48 0.88 -20.40 20.11
CA LYS A 48 2.19 -20.58 20.73
C LYS A 48 2.91 -19.24 20.85
N SER A 49 3.85 -19.14 21.77
CA SER A 49 4.63 -17.92 22.04
C SER A 49 5.21 -17.26 20.78
N PHE A 50 5.63 -18.04 19.80
CA PHE A 50 6.21 -17.56 18.55
C PHE A 50 5.21 -16.88 17.62
N ASP A 51 3.95 -17.36 17.59
CA ASP A 51 2.87 -16.73 16.79
C ASP A 51 2.56 -15.34 17.33
N LEU A 52 2.69 -15.15 18.63
CA LEU A 52 2.51 -13.86 19.29
C LEU A 52 3.61 -12.86 18.86
N GLU A 53 4.87 -13.29 18.83
CA GLU A 53 5.99 -12.45 18.40
C GLU A 53 5.83 -11.98 16.96
N ILE A 54 5.54 -12.88 16.03
CA ILE A 54 5.26 -12.55 14.62
C ILE A 54 4.12 -11.54 14.51
N SER A 55 3.03 -11.77 15.25
CA SER A 55 1.87 -10.89 15.26
C SER A 55 2.19 -9.50 15.83
N GLN A 56 3.01 -9.41 16.85
CA GLN A 56 3.46 -8.14 17.44
C GLN A 56 4.33 -7.36 16.46
N ILE A 57 5.33 -8.01 15.85
CA ILE A 57 6.22 -7.37 14.86
C ILE A 57 5.40 -6.91 13.65
N ASN A 58 4.49 -7.74 13.13
CA ASN A 58 3.62 -7.37 12.02
C ASN A 58 2.73 -6.17 12.38
N SER A 59 2.19 -6.11 13.58
CA SER A 59 1.35 -5.00 14.04
C SER A 59 2.14 -3.69 14.17
N GLN A 60 3.37 -3.76 14.69
CA GLN A 60 4.28 -2.61 14.74
C GLN A 60 4.65 -2.11 13.35
N ALA A 61 4.93 -3.02 12.42
CA ALA A 61 5.21 -2.69 11.03
C ALA A 61 4.02 -2.00 10.35
N ILE A 62 2.80 -2.49 10.57
CA ILE A 62 1.57 -1.85 10.07
C ILE A 62 1.43 -0.42 10.60
N LYS A 63 1.66 -0.23 11.92
CA LYS A 63 1.63 1.11 12.52
C LYS A 63 2.64 2.05 11.86
N LYS A 64 3.87 1.59 11.61
CA LYS A 64 4.89 2.37 10.89
C LYS A 64 4.48 2.70 9.46
N TYR A 65 3.89 1.73 8.74
CA TYR A 65 3.34 1.96 7.39
C TYR A 65 2.28 3.07 7.39
N GLN A 66 1.32 3.01 8.31
CA GLN A 66 0.25 3.99 8.44
C GLN A 66 0.75 5.40 8.78
N GLN A 67 1.89 5.50 9.46
CA GLN A 67 2.57 6.74 9.78
C GLN A 67 3.45 7.27 8.64
N GLY A 68 3.56 6.56 7.52
CA GLY A 68 4.43 6.93 6.40
C GLY A 68 5.91 6.52 6.56
N PHE A 69 6.28 5.87 7.66
CA PHE A 69 7.63 5.36 7.91
C PHE A 69 7.86 4.04 7.18
N TYR A 70 7.86 4.09 5.85
CA TYR A 70 7.90 2.90 5.01
C TYR A 70 9.19 2.09 5.12
N LYS A 71 10.33 2.74 5.39
CA LYS A 71 11.61 2.07 5.59
C LYS A 71 11.60 1.20 6.84
N GLU A 72 11.22 1.77 7.98
CA GLU A 72 11.12 1.06 9.26
C GLU A 72 10.03 -0.02 9.21
N SER A 73 8.94 0.26 8.49
CA SER A 73 7.90 -0.72 8.22
C SER A 73 8.46 -1.93 7.46
N ALA A 74 9.20 -1.69 6.36
CA ALA A 74 9.81 -2.76 5.58
C ALA A 74 10.82 -3.58 6.40
N GLU A 75 11.63 -2.93 7.24
CA GLU A 75 12.58 -3.61 8.13
C GLU A 75 11.86 -4.53 9.14
N ASN A 76 10.78 -4.06 9.75
CA ASN A 76 9.99 -4.87 10.66
C ASN A 76 9.28 -6.03 9.93
N PHE A 77 8.72 -5.78 8.74
CA PHE A 77 8.15 -6.89 7.96
C PHE A 77 9.21 -7.91 7.51
N LYS A 78 10.44 -7.50 7.20
CA LYS A 78 11.54 -8.44 6.93
C LYS A 78 11.85 -9.33 8.13
N LYS A 79 11.86 -8.78 9.36
CA LYS A 79 12.00 -9.56 10.59
C LYS A 79 10.86 -10.56 10.75
N ALA A 80 9.61 -10.11 10.56
CA ALA A 80 8.44 -11.00 10.62
C ALA A 80 8.50 -12.11 9.56
N VAL A 81 8.92 -11.79 8.31
CA VAL A 81 9.14 -12.79 7.24
C VAL A 81 10.17 -13.82 7.66
N TYR A 82 11.30 -13.38 8.23
CA TYR A 82 12.34 -14.28 8.68
C TYR A 82 11.80 -15.31 9.68
N LEU A 83 11.13 -14.85 10.73
CA LEU A 83 10.53 -15.73 11.75
C LEU A 83 9.46 -16.66 11.14
N ALA A 84 8.56 -16.11 10.34
CA ALA A 84 7.50 -16.89 9.71
C ALA A 84 8.02 -17.99 8.76
N ARG A 85 9.17 -17.76 8.14
CA ARG A 85 9.85 -18.78 7.32
C ARG A 85 10.42 -19.90 8.19
N GLN A 86 11.14 -19.56 9.26
CA GLN A 86 11.76 -20.54 10.18
C GLN A 86 10.70 -21.45 10.80
N LEU A 87 9.58 -20.89 11.18
CA LEU A 87 8.49 -21.59 11.84
C LEU A 87 7.48 -22.24 10.87
N ARG A 88 7.66 -22.04 9.56
CA ARG A 88 6.71 -22.44 8.51
C ARG A 88 5.30 -21.90 8.78
N ASP A 89 5.21 -20.70 9.34
CA ASP A 89 3.98 -20.07 9.74
C ASP A 89 3.00 -19.94 8.57
N PRO A 90 1.72 -20.27 8.75
CA PRO A 90 0.70 -20.17 7.70
C PRO A 90 0.41 -18.73 7.25
N SER A 91 0.69 -17.73 8.09
CA SER A 91 0.45 -16.31 7.81
C SER A 91 1.53 -15.66 6.94
N ARG A 92 2.61 -16.39 6.61
CA ARG A 92 3.73 -15.83 5.82
C ARG A 92 3.31 -15.18 4.50
N GLY A 93 2.23 -15.63 3.86
CA GLY A 93 1.68 -14.99 2.67
C GLY A 93 1.23 -13.56 2.92
N ILE A 94 0.57 -13.31 4.05
CA ILE A 94 0.14 -11.98 4.48
C ILE A 94 1.36 -11.09 4.77
N ILE A 95 2.36 -11.63 5.43
CA ILE A 95 3.57 -10.87 5.81
C ILE A 95 4.38 -10.49 4.56
N TYR A 96 4.52 -11.38 3.58
CA TYR A 96 5.11 -11.06 2.27
C TYR A 96 4.34 -9.97 1.55
N TYR A 97 3.01 -10.03 1.57
CA TYR A 97 2.16 -9.00 0.98
C TYR A 97 2.40 -7.64 1.65
N ASN A 98 2.41 -7.59 2.97
CA ASN A 98 2.65 -6.36 3.73
C ASN A 98 4.05 -5.78 3.46
N LEU A 99 5.08 -6.64 3.37
CA LEU A 99 6.43 -6.22 2.99
C LEU A 99 6.46 -5.62 1.59
N SER A 100 5.80 -6.26 0.63
CA SER A 100 5.75 -5.78 -0.74
C SER A 100 5.11 -4.40 -0.84
N LEU A 101 4.05 -4.11 -0.08
CA LEU A 101 3.45 -2.77 -0.02
C LEU A 101 4.43 -1.71 0.47
N SER A 102 5.20 -2.01 1.53
CA SER A 102 6.20 -1.08 2.07
C SER A 102 7.32 -0.82 1.07
N LEU A 103 7.81 -1.85 0.38
CA LEU A 103 8.82 -1.73 -0.66
C LEU A 103 8.31 -0.93 -1.86
N HIS A 104 7.06 -1.14 -2.25
CA HIS A 104 6.42 -0.37 -3.32
C HIS A 104 6.36 1.12 -2.99
N LYS A 105 5.98 1.49 -1.76
CA LYS A 105 5.97 2.87 -1.28
C LYS A 105 7.36 3.51 -1.23
N LEU A 106 8.41 2.70 -1.13
CA LEU A 106 9.81 3.15 -1.21
C LEU A 106 10.34 3.26 -2.65
N GLY A 107 9.54 2.93 -3.67
CA GLY A 107 9.98 2.90 -5.06
C GLY A 107 10.81 1.67 -5.43
N LEU A 108 10.98 0.71 -4.53
CA LEU A 108 11.74 -0.53 -4.73
C LEU A 108 10.86 -1.57 -5.45
N HIS A 109 10.52 -1.27 -6.71
CA HIS A 109 9.49 -2.01 -7.45
C HIS A 109 9.87 -3.46 -7.76
N GLU A 110 11.13 -3.73 -8.05
CA GLU A 110 11.60 -5.10 -8.33
C GLU A 110 11.54 -5.99 -7.09
N GLU A 111 12.05 -5.48 -5.95
CA GLU A 111 11.96 -6.21 -4.68
C GLU A 111 10.51 -6.39 -4.24
N SER A 112 9.69 -5.37 -4.42
CA SER A 112 8.26 -5.42 -4.16
C SER A 112 7.61 -6.53 -4.99
N ALA A 113 7.87 -6.60 -6.29
CA ALA A 113 7.33 -7.63 -7.17
C ALA A 113 7.72 -9.05 -6.72
N LYS A 114 8.98 -9.26 -6.33
CA LYS A 114 9.44 -10.55 -5.78
C LYS A 114 8.65 -10.95 -4.52
N GLN A 115 8.42 -10.00 -3.61
CA GLN A 115 7.64 -10.27 -2.39
C GLN A 115 6.16 -10.52 -2.71
N PHE A 116 5.56 -9.82 -3.68
CA PHE A 116 4.20 -10.11 -4.13
C PHE A 116 4.05 -11.51 -4.72
N GLN A 117 5.02 -12.00 -5.49
CA GLN A 117 5.01 -13.38 -5.99
C GLN A 117 5.02 -14.40 -4.84
N LEU A 118 5.85 -14.17 -3.81
CA LEU A 118 5.86 -15.01 -2.62
C LEU A 118 4.55 -14.90 -1.83
N ALA A 119 4.00 -13.70 -1.70
CA ALA A 119 2.69 -13.50 -1.08
C ALA A 119 1.62 -14.34 -1.78
N ARG A 120 1.58 -14.32 -3.10
CA ARG A 120 0.64 -15.11 -3.89
C ARG A 120 0.85 -16.61 -3.73
N LYS A 121 2.11 -17.07 -3.77
CA LYS A 121 2.45 -18.49 -3.57
C LYS A 121 1.93 -19.03 -2.23
N PHE A 122 1.94 -18.18 -1.20
CA PHE A 122 1.56 -18.54 0.16
C PHE A 122 0.24 -17.91 0.62
N ALA A 123 -0.57 -17.40 -0.32
CA ALA A 123 -1.82 -16.69 -0.02
C ALA A 123 -2.89 -17.55 0.66
N ARG A 124 -2.86 -18.87 0.49
CA ARG A 124 -3.84 -19.80 1.07
C ARG A 124 -5.29 -19.40 0.82
N GLY A 125 -5.59 -18.90 -0.37
CA GLY A 125 -6.94 -18.46 -0.74
C GLY A 125 -7.32 -17.06 -0.23
N ASN A 126 -6.41 -16.31 0.41
CA ASN A 126 -6.73 -14.97 0.90
C ASN A 126 -7.10 -14.03 -0.25
N PRO A 127 -8.38 -13.56 -0.33
CA PRO A 127 -8.85 -12.77 -1.46
C PRO A 127 -8.19 -11.39 -1.55
N LYS A 128 -7.79 -10.81 -0.42
CA LYS A 128 -7.10 -9.50 -0.42
C LYS A 128 -5.73 -9.57 -1.09
N ILE A 129 -5.05 -10.72 -1.00
CA ILE A 129 -3.79 -10.94 -1.70
C ILE A 129 -4.06 -11.28 -3.16
N LEU A 130 -4.95 -12.22 -3.43
CA LEU A 130 -5.18 -12.75 -4.78
C LEU A 130 -5.80 -11.74 -5.73
N ASN A 131 -6.60 -10.80 -5.21
CA ASN A 131 -7.28 -9.75 -5.97
C ASN A 131 -6.56 -8.39 -5.92
N SER A 132 -5.36 -8.33 -5.34
CA SER A 132 -4.56 -7.12 -5.26
C SER A 132 -4.31 -6.53 -6.65
N GLU A 133 -4.61 -5.24 -6.84
CA GLU A 133 -4.36 -4.53 -8.10
C GLU A 133 -2.86 -4.40 -8.37
N LEU A 134 -2.05 -4.17 -7.32
CA LEU A 134 -0.59 -4.14 -7.44
C LEU A 134 -0.05 -5.49 -7.91
N LEU A 135 -0.61 -6.61 -7.43
CA LEU A 135 -0.23 -7.93 -7.92
C LEU A 135 -0.57 -8.11 -9.40
N LYS A 136 -1.68 -7.55 -9.87
CA LYS A 136 -2.07 -7.58 -11.29
C LYS A 136 -1.11 -6.77 -12.15
N MET A 137 -0.69 -5.60 -11.68
CA MET A 137 0.30 -4.76 -12.38
C MET A 137 1.62 -5.48 -12.61
N PHE A 138 2.11 -6.23 -11.62
CA PHE A 138 3.36 -6.98 -11.73
C PHE A 138 3.25 -8.27 -12.57
N ARG A 139 2.03 -8.74 -12.87
CA ARG A 139 1.83 -9.87 -13.80
C ARG A 139 2.16 -9.53 -15.25
N GLY A 140 2.05 -8.27 -15.64
CA GLY A 140 2.26 -7.80 -17.02
C GLY A 140 3.69 -7.40 -17.34
N SER A 141 4.61 -7.40 -16.40
CA SER A 141 6.02 -7.05 -16.66
C SER A 141 6.76 -8.26 -17.23
N PRO A 142 7.13 -8.25 -18.53
CA PRO A 142 7.96 -9.29 -19.09
C PRO A 142 9.38 -9.15 -18.50
N GLY A 143 9.83 -10.08 -17.69
CA GLY A 143 11.21 -10.10 -17.22
C GLY A 143 11.49 -10.68 -15.84
N THR A 144 10.48 -11.09 -15.08
CA THR A 144 10.71 -11.72 -13.78
C THR A 144 10.20 -13.16 -13.73
N HIS A 145 10.74 -14.02 -14.57
CA HIS A 145 10.78 -15.44 -14.25
C HIS A 145 12.02 -15.66 -13.35
N PRO A 146 11.86 -15.92 -12.05
CA PRO A 146 12.96 -16.50 -11.30
C PRO A 146 13.09 -17.92 -11.85
N GLU A 147 14.18 -18.19 -12.54
CA GLU A 147 14.65 -19.55 -12.77
C GLU A 147 14.68 -20.24 -11.40
N LEU A 148 13.82 -21.23 -11.25
CA LEU A 148 13.82 -22.13 -10.12
C LEU A 148 15.08 -22.99 -10.24
N HIS A 149 16.19 -22.52 -9.70
CA HIS A 149 17.30 -23.42 -9.42
C HIS A 149 16.84 -24.37 -8.31
N GLN A 150 16.77 -25.62 -8.71
CA GLN A 150 16.47 -26.83 -7.93
C GLN A 150 17.40 -26.95 -6.71
#